data_8c7b8937e815dc358b1232338f0bbb22
#
_entry.id   8c7b8937e815dc358b1232338f0bbb22
#
_cell.length_a   1.000
_cell.length_b   1.000
_cell.length_c   1.000
_cell.angle_alpha   90.00
_cell.angle_beta   90.00
_cell.angle_gamma   90.00
#
_symmetry.space_group_name_H-M   'P 1'
#
loop_
_entity.id
_entity.type
_entity.pdbx_description
1 polymer ?
#
loop_
_entity_poly.entity_id
_entity_poly.type
_entity_poly.pdbx_seq_one_letter_code
_entity_poly.pdbx_strand_id
1 'polypeptide(L)'
;KKARKLMFNDPFIFHSLRSWLNPVKNSFEEQIIPTVENPAWAGKLAEAVVTTHYQRHYPTYYIKGVNEIDVAYVEQKRFWPIEVKWTTQLRAHELKQIRKYPNGRIFSQAKKRGEILGIETIPLPLGLLELP
;
A
#
# COMPACT_ATOMS: atom_id res chain seq x y z
N LYS A 1 -16.03 18.60 -4.90
CA LYS A 1 -15.66 17.45 -5.76
C LYS A 1 -14.89 16.46 -4.88
N LYS A 2 -15.35 15.20 -4.72
CA LYS A 2 -14.62 14.20 -3.94
C LYS A 2 -13.29 13.86 -4.62
N ALA A 3 -12.18 13.88 -3.88
CA ALA A 3 -10.92 13.38 -4.36
C ALA A 3 -11.03 11.87 -4.66
N ARG A 4 -10.45 11.43 -5.77
CA ARG A 4 -10.39 10.02 -6.16
C ARG A 4 -8.93 9.63 -6.29
N LYS A 5 -8.56 8.47 -5.77
CA LYS A 5 -7.24 7.85 -5.96
C LYS A 5 -7.43 6.75 -7.01
N LEU A 6 -6.74 6.89 -8.14
CA LEU A 6 -6.75 5.88 -9.20
C LEU A 6 -5.52 5.00 -9.02
N MET A 7 -5.71 3.69 -9.08
CA MET A 7 -4.65 2.70 -9.01
C MET A 7 -4.87 1.67 -10.12
N PHE A 8 -3.78 1.14 -10.65
CA PHE A 8 -3.86 0.00 -11.55
C PHE A 8 -4.10 -1.28 -10.74
N ASN A 9 -4.92 -2.17 -11.28
CA ASN A 9 -5.21 -3.46 -10.64
C ASN A 9 -4.00 -4.40 -10.56
N ASP A 10 -2.95 -4.09 -11.32
CA ASP A 10 -1.72 -4.86 -11.36
C ASP A 10 -0.55 -3.92 -11.67
N PRO A 11 0.57 -3.99 -10.93
CA PRO A 11 1.79 -3.24 -11.24
C PRO A 11 2.32 -3.50 -12.66
N PHE A 12 2.09 -4.69 -13.21
CA PHE A 12 2.46 -5.02 -14.59
C PHE A 12 1.77 -4.10 -15.60
N ILE A 13 0.48 -3.80 -15.41
CA ILE A 13 -0.26 -2.86 -16.28
C ILE A 13 0.38 -1.47 -16.24
N PHE A 14 0.75 -1.01 -15.05
CA PHE A 14 1.45 0.28 -14.89
C PHE A 14 2.76 0.30 -15.69
N HIS A 15 3.60 -0.72 -15.53
CA HIS A 15 4.88 -0.80 -16.23
C HIS A 15 4.71 -0.94 -17.74
N SER A 16 3.75 -1.73 -18.19
CA SER A 16 3.45 -1.93 -19.61
C SER A 16 3.01 -0.64 -20.29
N LEU A 17 2.08 0.10 -19.67
CA LEU A 17 1.62 1.38 -20.19
C LEU A 17 2.74 2.43 -20.20
N ARG A 18 3.57 2.46 -19.17
CA ARG A 18 4.70 3.37 -19.10
C ARG A 18 5.71 3.09 -20.21
N SER A 19 6.03 1.82 -20.45
CA SER A 19 6.95 1.40 -21.53
C SER A 19 6.38 1.70 -22.90
N TRP A 20 5.06 1.54 -23.07
CA TRP A 20 4.39 1.88 -24.33
C TRP A 20 4.38 3.38 -24.59
N LEU A 21 4.12 4.22 -23.58
CA LEU A 21 4.09 5.69 -23.71
C LEU A 21 5.49 6.29 -23.85
N ASN A 22 6.50 5.66 -23.28
CA ASN A 22 7.89 6.11 -23.30
C ASN A 22 8.80 4.96 -23.71
N PRO A 23 8.81 4.57 -24.99
CA PRO A 23 9.58 3.44 -25.45
C PRO A 23 11.08 3.64 -25.25
N VAL A 24 11.75 2.64 -24.71
CA VAL A 24 13.20 2.57 -24.49
C VAL A 24 13.73 1.23 -25.03
N LYS A 25 15.03 1.10 -25.13
CA LYS A 25 15.67 -0.08 -25.71
C LYS A 25 15.48 -1.34 -24.88
N ASN A 26 15.59 -1.21 -23.56
CA ASN A 26 15.34 -2.27 -22.59
C ASN A 26 14.48 -1.73 -21.44
N SER A 27 13.17 -1.92 -21.55
CA SER A 27 12.21 -1.43 -20.56
C SER A 27 12.44 -2.00 -19.16
N PHE A 28 12.96 -3.22 -19.05
CA PHE A 28 13.22 -3.82 -17.75
C PHE A 28 14.35 -3.06 -17.01
N GLU A 29 15.49 -2.89 -17.65
CA GLU A 29 16.65 -2.24 -17.04
C GLU A 29 16.50 -0.72 -16.93
N GLU A 30 15.92 -0.08 -17.95
CA GLU A 30 15.88 1.37 -18.04
C GLU A 30 14.65 2.00 -17.37
N GLN A 31 13.58 1.23 -17.15
CA GLN A 31 12.34 1.74 -16.56
C GLN A 31 11.88 0.97 -15.32
N ILE A 32 11.78 -0.37 -15.38
CA ILE A 32 11.21 -1.15 -14.29
C ILE A 32 12.13 -1.13 -13.07
N ILE A 33 13.38 -1.53 -13.23
CA ILE A 33 14.35 -1.54 -12.13
C ILE A 33 14.45 -0.17 -11.44
N PRO A 34 14.71 0.94 -12.15
CA PRO A 34 14.79 2.26 -11.51
C PRO A 34 13.49 2.69 -10.83
N THR A 35 12.34 2.21 -11.31
CA THR A 35 11.05 2.53 -10.68
C THR A 35 10.88 1.80 -9.35
N VAL A 36 11.18 0.51 -9.29
CA VAL A 36 11.03 -0.28 -8.05
C VAL A 36 12.11 0.03 -7.03
N GLU A 37 13.26 0.52 -7.46
CA GLU A 37 14.33 0.99 -6.58
C GLU A 37 14.07 2.41 -6.05
N ASN A 38 13.23 3.18 -6.70
CA ASN A 38 12.85 4.51 -6.22
C ASN A 38 11.83 4.39 -5.07
N PRO A 39 12.15 4.84 -3.84
CA PRO A 39 11.28 4.66 -2.68
C PRO A 39 9.87 5.25 -2.84
N ALA A 40 9.75 6.39 -3.54
CA ALA A 40 8.46 7.05 -3.74
C ALA A 40 7.55 6.25 -4.70
N TRP A 41 8.12 5.67 -5.76
CA TRP A 41 7.39 4.81 -6.68
C TRP A 41 7.09 3.44 -6.07
N ALA A 42 8.08 2.83 -5.42
CA ALA A 42 7.91 1.54 -4.74
C ALA A 42 6.81 1.60 -3.68
N GLY A 43 6.73 2.70 -2.91
CA GLY A 43 5.64 2.94 -1.97
C GLY A 43 4.27 2.96 -2.65
N LYS A 44 4.12 3.71 -3.75
CA LYS A 44 2.86 3.76 -4.51
C LYS A 44 2.46 2.42 -5.12
N LEU A 45 3.43 1.66 -5.61
CA LEU A 45 3.18 0.31 -6.13
C LEU A 45 2.75 -0.64 -5.01
N ALA A 46 3.39 -0.58 -3.83
CA ALA A 46 2.99 -1.36 -2.66
C ALA A 46 1.57 -1.03 -2.21
N GLU A 47 1.20 0.26 -2.13
CA GLU A 47 -0.18 0.68 -1.85
C GLU A 47 -1.18 0.12 -2.88
N ALA A 48 -0.85 0.18 -4.17
CA ALA A 48 -1.69 -0.36 -5.23
C ALA A 48 -1.88 -1.87 -5.09
N VAL A 49 -0.79 -2.62 -4.83
CA VAL A 49 -0.85 -4.08 -4.62
C VAL A 49 -1.75 -4.43 -3.44
N VAL A 50 -1.58 -3.77 -2.29
CA VAL A 50 -2.43 -4.02 -1.11
C VAL A 50 -3.88 -3.70 -1.42
N THR A 51 -4.15 -2.52 -1.98
CA THR A 51 -5.52 -2.10 -2.32
C THR A 51 -6.21 -3.11 -3.23
N THR A 52 -5.56 -3.52 -4.30
CA THR A 52 -6.16 -4.41 -5.30
C THR A 52 -6.36 -5.83 -4.78
N HIS A 53 -5.47 -6.34 -3.93
CA HIS A 53 -5.67 -7.63 -3.29
C HIS A 53 -6.87 -7.59 -2.33
N TYR A 54 -6.96 -6.58 -1.47
CA TYR A 54 -8.09 -6.43 -0.56
C TYR A 54 -9.42 -6.23 -1.29
N GLN A 55 -9.44 -5.49 -2.40
CA GLN A 55 -10.66 -5.28 -3.20
C GLN A 55 -11.25 -6.56 -3.79
N ARG A 56 -10.47 -7.62 -3.95
CA ARG A 56 -10.95 -8.92 -4.43
C ARG A 56 -11.78 -9.67 -3.39
N HIS A 57 -11.59 -9.35 -2.12
CA HIS A 57 -12.20 -10.07 -1.00
C HIS A 57 -13.17 -9.22 -0.19
N TYR A 58 -12.97 -7.91 -0.13
CA TYR A 58 -13.73 -7.01 0.74
C TYR A 58 -14.11 -5.71 0.05
N PRO A 59 -15.21 -5.05 0.47
CA PRO A 59 -15.43 -3.64 0.15
C PRO A 59 -14.29 -2.80 0.72
N THR A 60 -13.56 -2.09 -0.14
CA THR A 60 -12.42 -1.26 0.25
C THR A 60 -12.66 0.20 -0.03
N TYR A 61 -12.05 1.04 0.79
CA TYR A 61 -12.20 2.48 0.78
C TYR A 61 -10.85 3.14 0.94
N TYR A 62 -10.74 4.33 0.39
CA TYR A 62 -9.68 5.28 0.64
C TYR A 62 -10.21 6.37 1.56
N ILE A 63 -9.48 6.70 2.61
CA ILE A 63 -9.89 7.72 3.55
C ILE A 63 -8.97 8.92 3.43
N LYS A 64 -9.58 10.06 3.12
CA LYS A 64 -8.92 11.35 3.13
C LYS A 64 -9.47 12.20 4.26
N GLY A 65 -8.63 12.44 5.28
CA GLY A 65 -8.89 13.35 6.38
C GLY A 65 -7.82 14.43 6.44
N VAL A 66 -7.39 14.78 7.63
CA VAL A 66 -6.20 15.63 7.85
C VAL A 66 -4.95 14.94 7.29
N ASN A 67 -4.87 13.61 7.46
CA ASN A 67 -3.93 12.72 6.79
C ASN A 67 -4.70 11.59 6.10
N GLU A 68 -4.03 10.86 5.22
CA GLU A 68 -4.61 9.78 4.43
C GLU A 68 -4.47 8.43 5.16
N ILE A 69 -5.41 7.52 4.92
CA ILE A 69 -5.27 6.08 5.15
C ILE A 69 -5.29 5.41 3.79
N ASP A 70 -4.27 4.63 3.50
CA ASP A 70 -4.07 4.07 2.17
C ASP A 70 -5.16 3.10 1.76
N VAL A 71 -5.53 2.19 2.65
CA VAL A 71 -6.57 1.19 2.43
C VAL A 71 -7.40 1.05 3.70
N ALA A 72 -8.71 0.99 3.55
CA ALA A 72 -9.60 0.60 4.61
C ALA A 72 -10.62 -0.39 4.08
N TYR A 73 -10.84 -1.49 4.77
CA TYR A 73 -11.83 -2.49 4.37
C TYR A 73 -12.84 -2.76 5.47
N VAL A 74 -13.97 -3.34 5.08
CA VAL A 74 -15.03 -3.70 6.02
C VAL A 74 -15.20 -5.22 6.01
N GLU A 75 -15.01 -5.82 7.18
CA GLU A 75 -15.24 -7.23 7.43
C GLU A 75 -16.07 -7.41 8.69
N GLN A 76 -17.07 -8.28 8.65
CA GLN A 76 -17.97 -8.54 9.79
C GLN A 76 -18.52 -7.28 10.47
N LYS A 77 -18.89 -6.27 9.66
CA LYS A 77 -19.36 -4.96 10.10
C LYS A 77 -18.35 -4.15 10.91
N ARG A 78 -17.08 -4.53 10.88
CA ARG A 78 -15.97 -3.79 11.48
C ARG A 78 -15.13 -3.15 10.40
N PHE A 79 -14.59 -1.99 10.74
CA PHE A 79 -13.72 -1.20 9.89
C PHE A 79 -12.26 -1.48 10.22
N TRP A 80 -11.47 -1.80 9.21
CA TRP A 80 -10.08 -2.19 9.31
C TRP A 80 -9.20 -1.29 8.43
N PRO A 81 -8.60 -0.25 8.98
CA PRO A 81 -7.68 0.61 8.23
C PRO A 81 -6.28 0.02 8.18
N ILE A 82 -5.64 0.13 7.01
CA ILE A 82 -4.28 -0.30 6.75
C ILE A 82 -3.48 0.89 6.25
N GLU A 83 -2.35 1.15 6.88
CA GLU A 83 -1.32 2.06 6.40
C GLU A 83 -0.21 1.26 5.73
N VAL A 84 0.14 1.60 4.51
CA VAL A 84 1.21 0.94 3.76
C VAL A 84 2.47 1.78 3.83
N LYS A 85 3.51 1.26 4.44
CA LYS A 85 4.83 1.90 4.57
C LYS A 85 5.91 1.02 3.97
N TRP A 86 6.23 1.25 2.71
CA TRP A 86 7.26 0.46 2.01
C TRP A 86 8.67 0.85 2.47
N THR A 87 8.94 0.63 3.75
CA THR A 87 10.21 0.89 4.45
C THR A 87 10.41 -0.07 5.60
N THR A 88 11.66 -0.24 6.02
CA THR A 88 12.03 -0.96 7.25
C THR A 88 12.05 -0.06 8.47
N GLN A 89 12.09 1.27 8.28
CA GLN A 89 12.18 2.26 9.35
C GLN A 89 10.86 3.06 9.43
N LEU A 90 10.06 2.73 10.44
CA LEU A 90 8.81 3.41 10.71
C LEU A 90 9.03 4.57 11.69
N ARG A 91 8.57 5.76 11.34
CA ARG A 91 8.69 6.96 12.17
C ARG A 91 7.37 7.30 12.83
N ALA A 92 7.41 7.58 14.14
CA ALA A 92 6.21 7.84 14.95
C ALA A 92 5.30 8.94 14.40
N HIS A 93 5.88 10.00 13.80
CA HIS A 93 5.11 11.12 13.26
C HIS A 93 4.31 10.75 11.99
N GLU A 94 4.74 9.73 11.25
CA GLU A 94 4.05 9.23 10.05
C GLU A 94 2.83 8.37 10.39
N LEU A 95 2.72 7.92 11.63
CA LEU A 95 1.69 7.01 12.11
C LEU A 95 0.53 7.71 12.83
N LYS A 96 0.52 9.04 12.86
CA LYS A 96 -0.47 9.83 13.62
C LYS A 96 -1.90 9.52 13.21
N GLN A 97 -2.15 9.26 11.93
CA GLN A 97 -3.50 9.01 11.44
C GLN A 97 -3.99 7.60 11.79
N ILE A 98 -3.18 6.58 11.52
CA ILE A 98 -3.55 5.19 11.79
C ILE A 98 -3.77 4.92 13.28
N ARG A 99 -3.05 5.62 14.16
CA ARG A 99 -3.22 5.53 15.63
C ARG A 99 -4.61 5.92 16.13
N LYS A 100 -5.39 6.66 15.35
CA LYS A 100 -6.76 7.03 15.73
C LYS A 100 -7.74 5.86 15.64
N TYR A 101 -7.33 4.77 15.03
CA TYR A 101 -8.17 3.62 14.77
C TYR A 101 -7.71 2.42 15.60
N PRO A 102 -8.59 1.86 16.46
CA PRO A 102 -8.20 0.74 17.35
C PRO A 102 -7.82 -0.53 16.59
N ASN A 103 -8.33 -0.71 15.37
CA ASN A 103 -8.03 -1.86 14.51
C ASN A 103 -7.03 -1.51 13.41
N GLY A 104 -6.28 -0.41 13.56
CA GLY A 104 -5.29 0.01 12.58
C GLY A 104 -4.14 -0.98 12.49
N ARG A 105 -3.68 -1.24 11.24
CA ARG A 105 -2.53 -2.09 10.96
C ARG A 105 -1.55 -1.35 10.05
N ILE A 106 -0.28 -1.72 10.14
CA ILE A 106 0.76 -1.20 9.26
C ILE A 106 1.35 -2.35 8.47
N PHE A 107 1.33 -2.24 7.14
CA PHE A 107 2.04 -3.15 6.25
C PHE A 107 3.36 -2.51 5.82
N SER A 108 4.47 -3.22 6.03
CA SER A 108 5.81 -2.65 5.84
C SER A 108 6.79 -3.67 5.23
N GLN A 109 8.03 -3.23 4.99
CA GLN A 109 9.15 -4.11 4.62
C GLN A 109 9.78 -4.84 5.84
N ALA A 110 9.15 -4.81 7.00
CA ALA A 110 9.61 -5.57 8.16
C ALA A 110 9.73 -7.06 7.81
N LYS A 111 10.71 -7.74 8.42
CA LYS A 111 10.90 -9.19 8.21
C LYS A 111 10.01 -10.05 9.11
N LYS A 112 9.50 -9.48 10.18
CA LYS A 112 8.68 -10.17 11.20
C LYS A 112 7.52 -9.27 11.64
N ARG A 113 6.45 -9.88 12.15
CA ARG A 113 5.42 -9.13 12.86
C ARG A 113 6.01 -8.43 14.06
N GLY A 114 5.44 -7.30 14.39
CA GLY A 114 5.82 -6.51 15.54
C GLY A 114 4.74 -5.52 15.91
N GLU A 115 5.08 -4.60 16.78
CA GLU A 115 4.20 -3.54 17.22
C GLU A 115 4.99 -2.24 17.33
N ILE A 116 4.39 -1.15 16.92
CA ILE A 116 4.93 0.20 17.10
C ILE A 116 3.83 1.12 17.61
N LEU A 117 4.06 1.74 18.77
CA LEU A 117 3.09 2.65 19.40
C LEU A 117 1.69 2.05 19.61
N GLY A 118 1.61 0.75 19.91
CA GLY A 118 0.35 0.03 20.09
C GLY A 118 -0.33 -0.39 18.79
N ILE A 119 0.34 -0.26 17.64
CA ILE A 119 -0.21 -0.64 16.33
C ILE A 119 0.52 -1.87 15.81
N GLU A 120 -0.24 -2.88 15.41
CA GLU A 120 0.31 -4.08 14.79
C GLU A 120 1.02 -3.74 13.48
N THR A 121 2.28 -4.20 13.34
CA THR A 121 3.06 -4.11 12.11
C THR A 121 3.23 -5.50 11.50
N ILE A 122 2.91 -5.62 10.23
CA ILE A 122 2.91 -6.88 9.50
C ILE A 122 3.81 -6.75 8.28
N PRO A 123 4.69 -7.71 7.99
CA PRO A 123 5.35 -7.79 6.69
C PRO A 123 4.31 -7.80 5.59
N LEU A 124 4.41 -6.89 4.60
CA LEU A 124 3.41 -6.74 3.55
C LEU A 124 3.08 -8.07 2.84
N PRO A 125 4.06 -8.90 2.43
CA PRO A 125 3.74 -10.18 1.81
C PRO A 125 2.94 -11.12 2.73
N LEU A 126 3.27 -11.13 4.02
CA LEU A 126 2.53 -11.94 4.99
C LEU A 126 1.08 -11.48 5.14
N GLY A 127 0.87 -10.16 5.21
CA GLY A 127 -0.48 -9.60 5.28
C GLY A 127 -1.34 -9.91 4.05
N LEU A 128 -0.73 -10.06 2.87
CA LEU A 128 -1.44 -10.49 1.66
C LEU A 128 -1.72 -11.99 1.62
N LEU A 129 -0.83 -12.81 2.17
CA LEU A 129 -1.02 -14.27 2.25
C LEU A 129 -2.09 -14.68 3.26
N GLU A 130 -2.50 -13.80 4.16
CA GLU A 130 -3.58 -14.04 5.15
C GLU A 130 -4.97 -13.70 4.61
N LEU A 131 -5.07 -13.18 3.39
CA LEU A 131 -6.35 -12.98 2.73
C LEU A 131 -6.99 -14.34 2.38
N PRO A 132 -8.34 -14.46 2.47
CA PRO A 132 -9.06 -15.70 2.20
C PRO A 132 -8.94 -16.16 0.74
#